data_f6f5539666528a3b614f12c6dd59bf2b
#
_entry.id   f6f5539666528a3b614f12c6dd59bf2b
#
_cell.length_a   1.000
_cell.length_b   1.000
_cell.length_c   1.000
_cell.angle_alpha   90.00
_cell.angle_beta   90.00
_cell.angle_gamma   90.00
#
_symmetry.space_group_name_H-M   'P 1'
#
loop_
_entity.id
_entity.type
_entity.pdbx_description
1 polymer ?
#
loop_
_entity_poly.entity_id
_entity_poly.type
_entity_poly.pdbx_seq_one_letter_code
_entity_poly.pdbx_strand_id
1 'polypeptide(L)'
;MWAGSPPLDNVGLLPTIPGNSLIHDPNRSSVGRFSTRWDLCALVAVLVFGAFANAIGMVGPVLDAEARWQEQLGLDSILPVASATFFMIGVLAPLLLLPLAGILSKALGPAREGFKALTIRGTLGLVPIGFAMWLVHMLFHLLTSWLTAWPAAQRAMQDLGVHLLGEPAFAMSCCGPAPNWLLPVEILLLDLGLLLSLYVLYRLARQVATGVMAELRVLLPWALIAFGLYCAGVWIILQPMQMRGTMLP
;
A
#
# COMPACT_ATOMS: atom_id res chain seq x y z
N MET A 1 36.95 -33.12 29.25
CA MET A 1 35.87 -32.28 29.76
C MET A 1 35.32 -31.51 28.55
N TRP A 2 34.19 -31.91 28.05
CA TRP A 2 33.47 -31.16 27.01
C TRP A 2 32.80 -29.99 27.70
N ALA A 3 33.22 -28.78 27.38
CA ALA A 3 32.48 -27.59 27.73
C ALA A 3 31.14 -27.69 27.01
N GLY A 4 30.05 -27.75 27.78
CA GLY A 4 28.70 -27.88 27.24
C GLY A 4 28.42 -26.77 26.24
N SER A 5 27.97 -27.15 25.06
CA SER A 5 27.43 -26.21 24.10
C SER A 5 26.36 -25.37 24.78
N PRO A 6 26.31 -24.04 24.55
CA PRO A 6 25.24 -23.23 25.11
C PRO A 6 23.89 -23.81 24.64
N PRO A 7 22.88 -23.85 25.48
CA PRO A 7 21.60 -24.41 25.12
C PRO A 7 21.04 -23.71 23.86
N LEU A 8 20.40 -24.45 22.99
CA LEU A 8 19.89 -23.98 21.69
C LEU A 8 18.93 -22.80 21.78
N ASP A 9 18.32 -22.60 22.95
CA ASP A 9 17.49 -21.44 23.29
C ASP A 9 18.27 -20.12 23.20
N ASN A 10 19.56 -20.12 23.52
CA ASN A 10 20.41 -18.93 23.40
C ASN A 10 20.82 -18.64 21.94
N VAL A 11 20.67 -19.60 21.05
CA VAL A 11 20.94 -19.43 19.60
C VAL A 11 19.67 -18.94 18.86
N GLY A 12 18.52 -18.88 19.51
CA GLY A 12 17.29 -18.34 18.93
C GLY A 12 16.65 -19.21 17.84
N LEU A 13 17.05 -20.49 17.74
CA LEU A 13 16.59 -21.38 16.66
C LEU A 13 15.27 -22.10 16.97
N LEU A 14 15.03 -22.46 18.25
CA LEU A 14 13.80 -23.15 18.68
C LEU A 14 13.36 -22.66 20.07
N PRO A 15 12.06 -22.60 20.35
CA PRO A 15 11.57 -22.35 21.69
C PRO A 15 11.80 -23.61 22.52
N THR A 16 12.59 -23.49 23.59
CA THR A 16 12.90 -24.58 24.50
C THR A 16 11.99 -24.60 25.71
N ILE A 17 11.19 -23.55 25.91
CA ILE A 17 10.24 -23.42 27.00
C ILE A 17 8.84 -23.72 26.52
N PRO A 18 8.10 -24.65 27.14
CA PRO A 18 6.69 -24.88 26.82
C PRO A 18 5.88 -23.59 26.93
N GLY A 19 5.15 -23.23 25.87
CA GLY A 19 4.39 -21.99 25.77
C GLY A 19 5.15 -20.80 25.16
N ASN A 20 6.47 -20.88 24.99
CA ASN A 20 7.25 -19.85 24.30
C ASN A 20 7.33 -20.14 22.78
N SER A 21 6.20 -20.02 22.12
CA SER A 21 6.16 -20.20 20.66
C SER A 21 6.78 -19.01 19.95
N LEU A 22 7.32 -19.22 18.75
CA LEU A 22 7.81 -18.17 17.85
C LEU A 22 6.76 -17.08 17.58
N ILE A 23 5.47 -17.42 17.76
CA ILE A 23 4.34 -16.50 17.59
C ILE A 23 4.21 -15.52 18.77
N HIS A 24 4.66 -15.92 19.97
CA HIS A 24 4.53 -15.11 21.20
C HIS A 24 5.77 -14.28 21.52
N ASP A 25 6.90 -14.56 20.89
CA ASP A 25 8.12 -13.77 21.06
C ASP A 25 8.10 -12.57 20.08
N PRO A 26 7.90 -11.34 20.57
CA PRO A 26 7.85 -10.16 19.69
C PRO A 26 9.17 -9.93 18.93
N ASN A 27 10.30 -10.40 19.46
CA ASN A 27 11.60 -10.29 18.80
C ASN A 27 11.77 -11.36 17.71
N ARG A 28 10.95 -12.39 17.71
CA ARG A 28 10.96 -13.48 16.73
C ARG A 28 9.83 -13.40 15.71
N SER A 29 8.85 -12.50 15.90
CA SER A 29 7.88 -12.19 14.87
C SER A 29 8.58 -11.61 13.63
N SER A 30 8.00 -11.79 12.45
CA SER A 30 8.57 -11.25 11.20
C SER A 30 8.75 -9.73 11.29
N VAL A 31 7.78 -9.01 11.88
CA VAL A 31 7.86 -7.56 12.10
C VAL A 31 8.99 -7.19 13.06
N GLY A 32 9.17 -7.93 14.16
CA GLY A 32 10.27 -7.71 15.10
C GLY A 32 11.65 -7.92 14.46
N ARG A 33 11.81 -8.92 13.60
CA ARG A 33 13.06 -9.15 12.86
C ARG A 33 13.40 -8.03 11.87
N PHE A 34 12.41 -7.39 11.29
CA PHE A 34 12.58 -6.35 10.27
C PHE A 34 12.65 -4.92 10.85
N SER A 35 12.54 -4.76 12.17
CA SER A 35 12.52 -3.43 12.82
C SER A 35 13.80 -2.61 12.66
N THR A 36 14.89 -3.19 12.17
CA THR A 36 16.16 -2.48 11.90
C THR A 36 16.42 -2.25 10.41
N ARG A 37 15.57 -2.78 9.52
CA ARG A 37 15.78 -2.82 8.08
C ARG A 37 15.10 -1.65 7.38
N TRP A 38 15.87 -0.58 7.08
CA TRP A 38 15.39 0.56 6.32
C TRP A 38 15.01 0.24 4.87
N ASP A 39 15.72 -0.71 4.25
CA ASP A 39 15.46 -1.16 2.89
C ASP A 39 14.06 -1.76 2.75
N LEU A 40 13.64 -2.60 3.69
CA LEU A 40 12.27 -3.13 3.72
C LEU A 40 11.24 -2.06 4.05
N CYS A 41 11.57 -1.13 4.94
CA CYS A 41 10.72 0.02 5.23
C CYS A 41 10.48 0.85 3.97
N ALA A 42 11.54 1.17 3.23
CA ALA A 42 11.45 1.92 1.98
C ALA A 42 10.65 1.16 0.91
N LEU A 43 10.89 -0.14 0.75
CA LEU A 43 10.11 -0.98 -0.16
C LEU A 43 8.62 -0.96 0.17
N VAL A 44 8.27 -1.16 1.45
CA VAL A 44 6.86 -1.12 1.89
C VAL A 44 6.25 0.26 1.69
N ALA A 45 6.99 1.33 1.99
CA ALA A 45 6.52 2.70 1.76
C ALA A 45 6.20 2.93 0.27
N VAL A 46 7.10 2.52 -0.63
CA VAL A 46 6.88 2.63 -2.08
C VAL A 46 5.68 1.78 -2.53
N LEU A 47 5.53 0.56 -2.02
CA LEU A 47 4.40 -0.30 -2.39
C LEU A 47 3.06 0.26 -1.88
N VAL A 48 3.00 0.72 -0.63
CA VAL A 48 1.78 1.29 -0.04
C VAL A 48 1.40 2.59 -0.75
N PHE A 49 2.29 3.59 -0.76
CA PHE A 49 1.99 4.90 -1.36
C PHE A 49 1.92 4.83 -2.88
N GLY A 50 2.68 3.91 -3.51
CA GLY A 50 2.61 3.64 -4.94
C GLY A 50 1.26 3.08 -5.38
N ALA A 51 0.60 2.24 -4.57
CA ALA A 51 -0.76 1.78 -4.85
C ALA A 51 -1.74 2.95 -4.90
N PHE A 52 -1.66 3.89 -3.95
CA PHE A 52 -2.48 5.10 -3.95
C PHE A 52 -2.11 6.06 -5.09
N ALA A 53 -0.82 6.27 -5.36
CA ALA A 53 -0.35 7.11 -6.45
C ALA A 53 -0.85 6.58 -7.82
N ASN A 54 -0.79 5.27 -8.03
CA ASN A 54 -1.29 4.64 -9.24
C ASN A 54 -2.80 4.85 -9.41
N ALA A 55 -3.58 4.63 -8.37
CA ALA A 55 -5.02 4.77 -8.43
C ALA A 55 -5.46 6.23 -8.59
N ILE A 56 -4.89 7.15 -7.82
CA ILE A 56 -5.23 8.59 -7.88
C ILE A 56 -4.87 9.21 -9.23
N GLY A 57 -3.82 8.71 -9.88
CA GLY A 57 -3.41 9.17 -11.21
C GLY A 57 -4.40 8.83 -12.33
N MET A 58 -5.50 8.10 -12.05
CA MET A 58 -6.51 7.70 -13.02
C MET A 58 -7.89 8.31 -12.72
N VAL A 59 -8.04 9.12 -11.68
CA VAL A 59 -9.33 9.74 -11.36
C VAL A 59 -9.52 11.07 -12.07
N GLY A 60 -10.72 11.30 -12.59
CA GLY A 60 -11.08 12.48 -13.38
C GLY A 60 -10.63 13.80 -12.76
N PRO A 61 -10.99 14.13 -11.50
CA PRO A 61 -10.59 15.39 -10.87
C PRO A 61 -9.08 15.66 -10.83
N VAL A 62 -8.25 14.62 -10.74
CA VAL A 62 -6.78 14.76 -10.74
C VAL A 62 -6.29 15.02 -12.16
N LEU A 63 -6.81 14.28 -13.14
CA LEU A 63 -6.48 14.49 -14.56
C LEU A 63 -6.86 15.91 -15.02
N ASP A 64 -8.03 16.40 -14.60
CA ASP A 64 -8.47 17.76 -14.89
C ASP A 64 -7.56 18.82 -14.22
N ALA A 65 -7.08 18.55 -13.00
CA ALA A 65 -6.15 19.43 -12.32
C ALA A 65 -4.79 19.44 -13.02
N GLU A 66 -4.28 18.27 -13.42
CA GLU A 66 -3.03 18.14 -14.17
C GLU A 66 -3.10 18.88 -15.52
N ALA A 67 -4.21 18.76 -16.25
CA ALA A 67 -4.43 19.46 -17.51
C ALA A 67 -4.42 20.99 -17.31
N ARG A 68 -5.11 21.49 -16.27
CA ARG A 68 -5.09 22.92 -15.92
C ARG A 68 -3.68 23.41 -15.57
N TRP A 69 -2.91 22.62 -14.83
CA TRP A 69 -1.52 23.00 -14.50
C TRP A 69 -0.61 22.96 -15.72
N GLN A 70 -0.78 22.00 -16.62
CA GLN A 70 -0.07 21.97 -17.90
C GLN A 70 -0.33 23.26 -18.68
N GLU A 71 -1.59 23.68 -18.83
CA GLU A 71 -1.97 24.90 -19.54
C GLU A 71 -1.40 26.15 -18.88
N GLN A 72 -1.55 26.28 -17.54
CA GLN A 72 -1.04 27.43 -16.78
C GLN A 72 0.48 27.58 -16.86
N LEU A 73 1.20 26.46 -16.93
CA LEU A 73 2.67 26.45 -17.04
C LEU A 73 3.16 26.55 -18.49
N GLY A 74 2.25 26.54 -19.48
CA GLY A 74 2.60 26.60 -20.90
C GLY A 74 3.40 25.39 -21.38
N LEU A 75 3.15 24.20 -20.82
CA LEU A 75 3.89 22.99 -21.17
C LEU A 75 3.28 22.29 -22.39
N ASP A 76 4.13 21.85 -23.32
CA ASP A 76 3.73 21.12 -24.51
C ASP A 76 3.26 19.69 -24.22
N SER A 77 3.56 19.16 -23.02
CA SER A 77 3.26 17.79 -22.61
C SER A 77 2.75 17.74 -21.18
N ILE A 78 1.81 16.81 -20.91
CA ILE A 78 1.31 16.49 -19.57
C ILE A 78 2.34 15.75 -18.69
N LEU A 79 3.36 15.12 -19.33
CA LEU A 79 4.30 14.23 -18.63
C LEU A 79 5.01 14.87 -17.44
N PRO A 80 5.51 16.12 -17.49
CA PRO A 80 6.15 16.73 -16.32
C PRO A 80 5.20 16.89 -15.14
N VAL A 81 3.95 17.29 -15.39
CA VAL A 81 2.93 17.47 -14.34
C VAL A 81 2.53 16.14 -13.73
N ALA A 82 2.21 15.16 -14.57
CA ALA A 82 1.89 13.81 -14.11
C ALA A 82 3.06 13.18 -13.32
N SER A 83 4.30 13.33 -13.79
CA SER A 83 5.49 12.86 -13.06
C SER A 83 5.64 13.54 -11.71
N ALA A 84 5.37 14.85 -11.61
CA ALA A 84 5.39 15.57 -10.35
C ALA A 84 4.31 15.06 -9.39
N THR A 85 3.09 14.80 -9.87
CA THR A 85 2.01 14.21 -9.06
C THR A 85 2.43 12.85 -8.47
N PHE A 86 2.96 11.96 -9.31
CA PHE A 86 3.45 10.65 -8.87
C PHE A 86 4.61 10.76 -7.88
N PHE A 87 5.55 11.66 -8.11
CA PHE A 87 6.67 11.91 -7.21
C PHE A 87 6.20 12.45 -5.86
N MET A 88 5.27 13.40 -5.84
CA MET A 88 4.72 13.98 -4.62
C MET A 88 4.03 12.91 -3.75
N ILE A 89 3.20 12.06 -4.35
CA ILE A 89 2.42 11.05 -3.61
C ILE A 89 3.26 9.81 -3.30
N GLY A 90 4.00 9.30 -4.28
CA GLY A 90 4.72 8.03 -4.17
C GLY A 90 6.06 8.13 -3.44
N VAL A 91 6.69 9.30 -3.43
CA VAL A 91 8.02 9.50 -2.84
C VAL A 91 8.01 10.54 -1.72
N LEU A 92 7.59 11.78 -2.02
CA LEU A 92 7.72 12.87 -1.06
C LEU A 92 6.78 12.69 0.15
N ALA A 93 5.53 12.29 -0.08
CA ALA A 93 4.58 12.08 1.01
C ALA A 93 5.05 11.01 2.01
N PRO A 94 5.44 9.78 1.62
CA PRO A 94 5.97 8.80 2.57
C PRO A 94 7.29 9.26 3.22
N LEU A 95 8.17 9.95 2.48
CA LEU A 95 9.44 10.45 3.02
C LEU A 95 9.24 11.47 4.14
N LEU A 96 8.17 12.24 4.12
CA LEU A 96 7.83 13.22 5.15
C LEU A 96 6.94 12.62 6.24
N LEU A 97 5.86 11.93 5.87
CA LEU A 97 4.84 11.46 6.82
C LEU A 97 5.33 10.34 7.73
N LEU A 98 6.09 9.37 7.19
CA LEU A 98 6.47 8.20 7.98
C LEU A 98 7.53 8.53 9.05
N PRO A 99 8.61 9.27 8.78
CA PRO A 99 9.52 9.72 9.83
C PRO A 99 8.83 10.66 10.83
N LEU A 100 7.97 11.57 10.36
CA LEU A 100 7.20 12.45 11.24
C LEU A 100 6.33 11.66 12.22
N ALA A 101 5.61 10.62 11.75
CA ALA A 101 4.83 9.75 12.62
C ALA A 101 5.71 9.02 13.65
N GLY A 102 6.89 8.53 13.24
CA GLY A 102 7.86 7.92 14.16
C GLY A 102 8.35 8.90 15.23
N ILE A 103 8.66 10.14 14.84
CA ILE A 103 9.06 11.22 15.78
C ILE A 103 7.92 11.55 16.73
N LEU A 104 6.70 11.75 16.22
CA LEU A 104 5.52 12.07 17.03
C LEU A 104 5.19 10.93 18.00
N SER A 105 5.25 9.67 17.57
CA SER A 105 5.05 8.51 18.43
C SER A 105 6.04 8.51 19.60
N LYS A 106 7.30 8.87 19.34
CA LYS A 106 8.32 8.99 20.40
C LYS A 106 8.09 10.19 21.32
N ALA A 107 7.62 11.31 20.77
CA ALA A 107 7.39 12.54 21.54
C ALA A 107 6.12 12.47 22.42
N LEU A 108 5.04 11.85 21.89
CA LEU A 108 3.74 11.78 22.57
C LEU A 108 3.67 10.67 23.62
N GLY A 109 4.41 9.57 23.42
CA GLY A 109 4.35 8.39 24.27
C GLY A 109 5.72 7.97 24.83
N PRO A 110 5.75 7.33 26.02
CA PRO A 110 6.97 6.80 26.63
C PRO A 110 7.39 5.49 25.96
N ALA A 111 7.60 5.54 24.62
CA ALA A 111 8.03 4.36 23.88
C ALA A 111 9.45 3.96 24.28
N ARG A 112 9.66 2.66 24.53
CA ARG A 112 10.97 2.10 24.89
C ARG A 112 11.96 2.13 23.75
N GLU A 113 11.47 2.13 22.51
CA GLU A 113 12.28 2.10 21.31
C GLU A 113 12.59 3.50 20.76
N GLY A 114 13.67 3.59 19.97
CA GLY A 114 14.04 4.81 19.25
C GLY A 114 13.13 5.07 18.04
N PHE A 115 13.13 6.32 17.55
CA PHE A 115 12.28 6.74 16.43
C PHE A 115 12.49 5.87 15.19
N LYS A 116 13.72 5.42 14.91
CA LYS A 116 14.04 4.52 13.78
C LYS A 116 13.19 3.25 13.80
N ALA A 117 13.17 2.55 14.94
CA ALA A 117 12.42 1.32 15.06
C ALA A 117 10.90 1.58 15.01
N LEU A 118 10.43 2.67 15.60
CA LEU A 118 9.03 3.08 15.52
C LEU A 118 8.61 3.39 14.09
N THR A 119 9.46 4.10 13.33
CA THR A 119 9.20 4.40 11.91
C THR A 119 9.10 3.12 11.09
N ILE A 120 10.07 2.22 11.21
CA ILE A 120 10.07 0.97 10.44
C ILE A 120 8.86 0.10 10.78
N ARG A 121 8.59 -0.11 12.06
CA ARG A 121 7.46 -0.95 12.51
C ARG A 121 6.11 -0.34 12.15
N GLY A 122 5.95 0.97 12.35
CA GLY A 122 4.72 1.66 11.98
C GLY A 122 4.44 1.59 10.47
N THR A 123 5.47 1.77 9.64
CA THR A 123 5.35 1.61 8.18
C THR A 123 4.89 0.20 7.81
N LEU A 124 5.47 -0.85 8.43
CA LEU A 124 5.02 -2.23 8.21
C LEU A 124 3.56 -2.45 8.64
N GLY A 125 3.07 -1.70 9.63
CA GLY A 125 1.67 -1.73 10.05
C GLY A 125 0.67 -1.17 9.03
N LEU A 126 1.14 -0.41 8.02
CA LEU A 126 0.31 0.13 6.95
C LEU A 126 0.13 -0.84 5.77
N VAL A 127 0.83 -1.98 5.76
CA VAL A 127 0.74 -2.97 4.67
C VAL A 127 -0.69 -3.40 4.37
N PRO A 128 -1.57 -3.71 5.35
CA PRO A 128 -2.92 -4.15 5.04
C PRO A 128 -3.75 -3.12 4.28
N ILE A 129 -3.69 -1.84 4.66
CA ILE A 129 -4.44 -0.79 3.94
C ILE A 129 -3.86 -0.53 2.54
N GLY A 130 -2.53 -0.59 2.37
CA GLY A 130 -1.89 -0.48 1.07
C GLY A 130 -2.24 -1.64 0.16
N PHE A 131 -2.25 -2.86 0.68
CA PHE A 131 -2.68 -4.06 -0.06
C PHE A 131 -4.15 -4.00 -0.44
N ALA A 132 -5.03 -3.55 0.47
CA ALA A 132 -6.44 -3.37 0.18
C ALA A 132 -6.65 -2.39 -0.97
N MET A 133 -5.97 -1.24 -0.96
CA MET A 133 -6.04 -0.27 -2.06
C MET A 133 -5.56 -0.85 -3.39
N TRP A 134 -4.43 -1.58 -3.37
CA TRP A 134 -3.93 -2.26 -4.56
C TRP A 134 -4.95 -3.29 -5.08
N LEU A 135 -5.53 -4.10 -4.20
CA LEU A 135 -6.50 -5.13 -4.57
C LEU A 135 -7.78 -4.52 -5.16
N VAL A 136 -8.32 -3.49 -4.54
CA VAL A 136 -9.50 -2.74 -5.01
C VAL A 136 -9.25 -2.19 -6.41
N HIS A 137 -8.13 -1.50 -6.60
CA HIS A 137 -7.77 -0.93 -7.88
C HIS A 137 -7.60 -1.99 -8.99
N MET A 138 -6.91 -3.09 -8.70
CA MET A 138 -6.75 -4.19 -9.65
C MET A 138 -8.06 -4.93 -9.93
N LEU A 139 -8.93 -5.07 -8.93
CA LEU A 139 -10.24 -5.68 -9.11
C LEU A 139 -11.12 -4.85 -10.05
N PHE A 140 -11.12 -3.51 -9.89
CA PHE A 140 -11.78 -2.60 -10.81
C PHE A 140 -11.31 -2.83 -12.25
N HIS A 141 -10.00 -2.80 -12.49
CA HIS A 141 -9.45 -3.02 -13.82
C HIS A 141 -9.77 -4.40 -14.37
N LEU A 142 -9.67 -5.44 -13.56
CA LEU A 142 -10.00 -6.79 -13.97
C LEU A 142 -11.45 -6.89 -14.44
N LEU A 143 -12.39 -6.34 -13.67
CA LEU A 143 -13.82 -6.49 -13.97
C LEU A 143 -14.31 -5.57 -15.10
N THR A 144 -13.69 -4.42 -15.28
CA THR A 144 -14.06 -3.49 -16.36
C THR A 144 -13.34 -3.77 -17.69
N SER A 145 -12.22 -4.51 -17.66
CA SER A 145 -11.39 -4.73 -18.85
C SER A 145 -11.12 -6.20 -19.17
N TRP A 146 -11.78 -7.15 -18.49
CA TRP A 146 -11.50 -8.58 -18.68
C TRP A 146 -11.77 -9.06 -20.13
N LEU A 147 -12.70 -8.42 -20.85
CA LEU A 147 -13.00 -8.72 -22.25
C LEU A 147 -11.84 -8.39 -23.19
N THR A 148 -10.91 -7.51 -22.80
CA THR A 148 -9.69 -7.21 -23.57
C THR A 148 -8.71 -8.38 -23.62
N ALA A 149 -8.87 -9.38 -22.74
CA ALA A 149 -8.04 -10.58 -22.76
C ALA A 149 -8.15 -11.32 -24.11
N TRP A 150 -9.34 -11.35 -24.74
CA TRP A 150 -9.53 -12.04 -26.02
C TRP A 150 -8.78 -11.35 -27.16
N PRO A 151 -9.01 -10.05 -27.49
CA PRO A 151 -8.25 -9.40 -28.57
C PRO A 151 -6.75 -9.31 -28.24
N ALA A 152 -6.34 -9.27 -26.98
CA ALA A 152 -4.93 -9.36 -26.62
C ALA A 152 -4.34 -10.74 -26.98
N ALA A 153 -5.07 -11.83 -26.74
CA ALA A 153 -4.66 -13.17 -27.15
C ALA A 153 -4.60 -13.30 -28.68
N GLN A 154 -5.59 -12.74 -29.40
CA GLN A 154 -5.57 -12.68 -30.86
C GLN A 154 -4.31 -11.98 -31.39
N ARG A 155 -3.98 -10.81 -30.82
CA ARG A 155 -2.78 -10.06 -31.19
C ARG A 155 -1.49 -10.84 -30.89
N ALA A 156 -1.38 -11.43 -29.72
CA ALA A 156 -0.21 -12.24 -29.35
C ALA A 156 -0.01 -13.43 -30.32
N MET A 157 -1.10 -14.09 -30.74
CA MET A 157 -1.02 -15.18 -31.73
C MET A 157 -0.60 -14.69 -33.09
N GLN A 158 -1.09 -13.52 -33.54
CA GLN A 158 -0.65 -12.91 -34.80
C GLN A 158 0.86 -12.56 -34.75
N ASP A 159 1.34 -12.00 -33.65
CA ASP A 159 2.77 -11.68 -33.48
C ASP A 159 3.66 -12.94 -33.53
N LEU A 160 3.09 -14.11 -33.20
CA LEU A 160 3.72 -15.43 -33.36
C LEU A 160 3.50 -16.05 -34.77
N GLY A 161 2.89 -15.34 -35.70
CA GLY A 161 2.60 -15.82 -37.06
C GLY A 161 1.38 -16.75 -37.17
N VAL A 162 0.54 -16.84 -36.13
CA VAL A 162 -0.65 -17.71 -36.10
C VAL A 162 -1.91 -16.86 -36.21
N HIS A 163 -2.62 -16.96 -37.35
CA HIS A 163 -3.82 -16.16 -37.66
C HIS A 163 -5.15 -16.91 -37.41
N LEU A 164 -5.14 -17.99 -36.60
CA LEU A 164 -6.32 -18.84 -36.36
C LEU A 164 -7.44 -18.18 -35.55
N LEU A 165 -7.10 -17.17 -34.74
CA LEU A 165 -8.05 -16.53 -33.83
C LEU A 165 -8.76 -15.29 -34.44
N GLY A 166 -8.49 -14.97 -35.72
CA GLY A 166 -9.05 -13.79 -36.39
C GLY A 166 -8.36 -12.48 -35.99
N GLU A 167 -8.89 -11.36 -36.47
CA GLU A 167 -8.34 -10.02 -36.24
C GLU A 167 -8.72 -9.46 -34.84
N PRO A 168 -7.79 -8.83 -34.13
CA PRO A 168 -8.08 -8.27 -32.81
C PRO A 168 -8.94 -7.01 -32.89
N ALA A 169 -10.11 -7.04 -32.24
CA ALA A 169 -11.04 -5.91 -32.16
C ALA A 169 -11.08 -5.31 -30.75
N PHE A 170 -10.18 -4.38 -30.47
CA PHE A 170 -10.06 -3.75 -29.13
C PHE A 170 -11.18 -2.73 -28.83
N ALA A 171 -11.78 -2.11 -29.83
CA ALA A 171 -12.76 -1.04 -29.67
C ALA A 171 -14.02 -1.44 -28.86
N MET A 172 -14.37 -2.73 -28.84
CA MET A 172 -15.56 -3.26 -28.18
C MET A 172 -15.27 -3.95 -26.85
N SER A 173 -14.01 -4.01 -26.42
CA SER A 173 -13.57 -4.86 -25.31
C SER A 173 -13.00 -4.10 -24.13
N CYS A 174 -12.64 -2.82 -24.30
CA CYS A 174 -12.16 -2.00 -23.21
C CYS A 174 -13.30 -1.28 -22.50
N CYS A 175 -13.15 -1.11 -21.17
CA CYS A 175 -13.91 -0.15 -20.38
C CYS A 175 -15.42 -0.44 -20.30
N GLY A 176 -15.78 -1.71 -20.08
CA GLY A 176 -17.16 -2.09 -19.78
C GLY A 176 -17.67 -1.44 -18.48
N PRO A 177 -19.00 -1.31 -18.31
CA PRO A 177 -19.56 -0.77 -17.09
C PRO A 177 -19.19 -1.64 -15.90
N ALA A 178 -18.81 -1.00 -14.79
CA ALA A 178 -18.53 -1.71 -13.54
C ALA A 178 -19.82 -2.38 -13.01
N PRO A 179 -19.75 -3.64 -12.52
CA PRO A 179 -20.91 -4.28 -11.90
C PRO A 179 -21.40 -3.49 -10.67
N ASN A 180 -22.72 -3.41 -10.46
CA ASN A 180 -23.31 -2.65 -9.35
C ASN A 180 -22.87 -3.12 -7.96
N TRP A 181 -22.45 -4.37 -7.81
CA TRP A 181 -21.94 -4.93 -6.56
C TRP A 181 -20.47 -4.59 -6.30
N LEU A 182 -19.75 -4.06 -7.27
CA LEU A 182 -18.30 -3.81 -7.16
C LEU A 182 -18.01 -2.77 -6.08
N LEU A 183 -18.64 -1.61 -6.13
CA LEU A 183 -18.42 -0.52 -5.18
C LEU A 183 -18.61 -0.93 -3.70
N PRO A 184 -19.69 -1.65 -3.31
CA PRO A 184 -19.80 -2.17 -1.95
C PRO A 184 -18.67 -3.13 -1.55
N VAL A 185 -18.20 -3.95 -2.47
CA VAL A 185 -17.07 -4.87 -2.21
C VAL A 185 -15.76 -4.11 -2.06
N GLU A 186 -15.51 -3.09 -2.86
CA GLU A 186 -14.34 -2.23 -2.77
C GLU A 186 -14.28 -1.49 -1.42
N ILE A 187 -15.41 -0.93 -0.96
CA ILE A 187 -15.52 -0.30 0.36
C ILE A 187 -15.22 -1.33 1.45
N LEU A 188 -15.85 -2.50 1.40
CA LEU A 188 -15.62 -3.57 2.38
C LEU A 188 -14.14 -3.99 2.45
N LEU A 189 -13.47 -4.09 1.32
CA LEU A 189 -12.04 -4.42 1.27
C LEU A 189 -11.18 -3.32 1.90
N LEU A 190 -11.51 -2.05 1.67
CA LEU A 190 -10.83 -0.92 2.33
C LEU A 190 -11.09 -0.90 3.83
N ASP A 191 -12.32 -1.17 4.28
CA ASP A 191 -12.67 -1.27 5.70
C ASP A 191 -11.85 -2.37 6.38
N LEU A 192 -11.77 -3.55 5.77
CA LEU A 192 -10.95 -4.65 6.27
C LEU A 192 -9.46 -4.28 6.29
N GLY A 193 -8.97 -3.58 5.27
CA GLY A 193 -7.61 -3.07 5.21
C GLY A 193 -7.29 -2.10 6.35
N LEU A 194 -8.21 -1.16 6.64
CA LEU A 194 -8.08 -0.23 7.76
C LEU A 194 -8.09 -0.98 9.10
N LEU A 195 -9.08 -1.83 9.34
CA LEU A 195 -9.21 -2.58 10.58
C LEU A 195 -7.97 -3.45 10.86
N LEU A 196 -7.47 -4.14 9.85
CA LEU A 196 -6.25 -4.94 9.96
C LEU A 196 -5.02 -4.07 10.22
N SER A 197 -4.89 -2.91 9.55
CA SER A 197 -3.80 -1.96 9.82
C SER A 197 -3.86 -1.45 11.25
N LEU A 198 -5.02 -1.02 11.73
CA LEU A 198 -5.19 -0.55 13.12
C LEU A 198 -4.90 -1.67 14.12
N TYR A 199 -5.33 -2.90 13.85
CA TYR A 199 -5.01 -4.06 14.70
C TYR A 199 -3.51 -4.32 14.78
N VAL A 200 -2.81 -4.33 13.64
CA VAL A 200 -1.35 -4.54 13.61
C VAL A 200 -0.63 -3.40 14.35
N LEU A 201 -1.00 -2.15 14.09
CA LEU A 201 -0.44 -0.98 14.74
C LEU A 201 -0.68 -0.99 16.26
N TYR A 202 -1.87 -1.39 16.71
CA TYR A 202 -2.17 -1.57 18.14
C TYR A 202 -1.30 -2.66 18.77
N ARG A 203 -1.14 -3.80 18.11
CA ARG A 203 -0.25 -4.88 18.58
C ARG A 203 1.19 -4.40 18.69
N LEU A 204 1.65 -3.57 17.76
CA LEU A 204 2.99 -2.96 17.80
C LEU A 204 3.13 -1.95 18.96
N ALA A 205 2.13 -1.10 19.19
CA ALA A 205 2.12 -0.13 20.29
C ALA A 205 2.25 -0.82 21.65
N ARG A 206 1.55 -1.93 21.85
CA ARG A 206 1.64 -2.76 23.07
C ARG A 206 3.01 -3.38 23.33
N GLN A 207 3.82 -3.57 22.29
CA GLN A 207 5.18 -4.09 22.44
C GLN A 207 6.17 -3.01 22.91
N VAL A 208 5.91 -1.75 22.58
CA VAL A 208 6.85 -0.64 22.78
C VAL A 208 6.47 0.29 23.93
N ALA A 209 5.23 0.23 24.40
CA ALA A 209 4.72 1.03 25.51
C ALA A 209 3.96 0.16 26.52
N THR A 210 3.87 0.63 27.76
CA THR A 210 3.13 -0.05 28.84
C THR A 210 2.06 0.86 29.41
N GLY A 211 0.83 0.37 29.42
CA GLY A 211 -0.35 1.08 29.86
C GLY A 211 -1.14 1.70 28.72
N VAL A 212 -2.47 1.59 28.79
CA VAL A 212 -3.40 1.93 27.72
C VAL A 212 -3.18 3.33 27.14
N MET A 213 -2.99 4.33 28.02
CA MET A 213 -2.80 5.71 27.55
C MET A 213 -1.47 5.90 26.81
N ALA A 214 -0.40 5.22 27.24
CA ALA A 214 0.88 5.26 26.56
C ALA A 214 0.83 4.55 25.21
N GLU A 215 0.18 3.40 25.16
CA GLU A 215 -0.06 2.63 23.92
C GLU A 215 -0.85 3.46 22.91
N LEU A 216 -1.94 4.10 23.32
CA LEU A 216 -2.75 4.97 22.47
C LEU A 216 -1.97 6.18 21.94
N ARG A 217 -1.14 6.82 22.75
CA ARG A 217 -0.31 7.95 22.30
C ARG A 217 0.73 7.55 21.28
N VAL A 218 1.35 6.37 21.41
CA VAL A 218 2.29 5.83 20.43
C VAL A 218 1.57 5.42 19.15
N LEU A 219 0.36 4.86 19.27
CA LEU A 219 -0.47 4.43 18.13
C LEU A 219 -0.99 5.60 17.31
N LEU A 220 -1.38 6.72 17.96
CA LEU A 220 -2.17 7.80 17.35
C LEU A 220 -1.61 8.34 16.02
N PRO A 221 -0.32 8.69 15.89
CA PRO A 221 0.21 9.21 14.63
C PRO A 221 0.05 8.22 13.46
N TRP A 222 0.24 6.93 13.72
CA TRP A 222 0.11 5.86 12.73
C TRP A 222 -1.34 5.57 12.38
N ALA A 223 -2.23 5.62 13.37
CA ALA A 223 -3.66 5.46 13.16
C ALA A 223 -4.22 6.61 12.28
N LEU A 224 -3.72 7.84 12.47
CA LEU A 224 -4.08 8.98 11.64
C LEU A 224 -3.61 8.81 10.19
N ILE A 225 -2.40 8.27 9.96
CA ILE A 225 -1.93 7.96 8.59
C ILE A 225 -2.81 6.86 7.98
N ALA A 226 -3.06 5.75 8.70
CA ALA A 226 -3.90 4.66 8.20
C ALA A 226 -5.31 5.15 7.85
N PHE A 227 -5.90 5.97 8.71
CA PHE A 227 -7.21 6.57 8.48
C PHE A 227 -7.19 7.57 7.31
N GLY A 228 -6.14 8.39 7.19
CA GLY A 228 -5.96 9.30 6.07
C GLY A 228 -5.87 8.56 4.73
N LEU A 229 -5.10 7.46 4.68
CA LEU A 229 -5.02 6.59 3.51
C LEU A 229 -6.38 5.94 3.20
N TYR A 230 -7.11 5.48 4.21
CA TYR A 230 -8.46 4.95 4.03
C TYR A 230 -9.40 6.01 3.43
N CYS A 231 -9.45 7.23 3.97
CA CYS A 231 -10.26 8.31 3.43
C CYS A 231 -9.87 8.65 1.97
N ALA A 232 -8.56 8.67 1.68
CA ALA A 232 -8.08 8.86 0.31
C ALA A 232 -8.54 7.70 -0.61
N GLY A 233 -8.46 6.45 -0.16
CA GLY A 233 -8.93 5.28 -0.89
C GLY A 233 -10.43 5.35 -1.19
N VAL A 234 -11.25 5.62 -0.19
CA VAL A 234 -12.71 5.81 -0.37
C VAL A 234 -13.00 6.95 -1.33
N TRP A 235 -12.29 8.09 -1.20
CA TRP A 235 -12.46 9.19 -2.13
C TRP A 235 -12.11 8.78 -3.57
N ILE A 236 -11.00 8.07 -3.78
CA ILE A 236 -10.55 7.60 -5.11
C ILE A 236 -11.61 6.72 -5.77
N ILE A 237 -12.13 5.70 -5.06
CA ILE A 237 -13.09 4.75 -5.66
C ILE A 237 -14.46 5.39 -5.96
N LEU A 238 -14.80 6.50 -5.30
CA LEU A 238 -16.03 7.26 -5.56
C LEU A 238 -15.88 8.20 -6.77
N GLN A 239 -14.68 8.40 -7.32
CA GLN A 239 -14.47 9.28 -8.46
C GLN A 239 -14.64 8.52 -9.79
N PRO A 240 -15.05 9.23 -10.86
CA PRO A 240 -15.01 8.65 -12.20
C PRO A 240 -13.55 8.33 -12.57
N MET A 241 -13.29 7.07 -12.90
CA MET A 241 -11.97 6.64 -13.36
C MET A 241 -11.85 6.76 -14.88
N GLN A 242 -10.71 7.30 -15.32
CA GLN A 242 -10.35 7.43 -16.73
C GLN A 242 -9.05 6.67 -16.97
N MET A 243 -9.05 5.78 -17.96
CA MET A 243 -7.80 5.11 -18.35
C MET A 243 -6.93 6.06 -19.16
N ARG A 244 -5.71 6.33 -18.70
CA ARG A 244 -4.71 7.09 -19.45
C ARG A 244 -4.38 6.34 -20.74
N GLY A 245 -4.50 7.04 -21.88
CA GLY A 245 -4.20 6.47 -23.20
C GLY A 245 -5.40 5.85 -23.96
N THR A 246 -6.59 5.82 -23.37
CA THR A 246 -7.83 5.41 -24.09
C THR A 246 -8.54 6.57 -24.78
N MET A 247 -8.16 7.79 -24.44
CA MET A 247 -8.60 9.02 -25.11
C MET A 247 -7.63 9.31 -26.28
N LEU A 248 -7.62 8.46 -27.29
CA LEU A 248 -7.11 8.83 -28.59
C LEU A 248 -8.26 9.51 -29.34
N PRO A 249 -7.98 10.66 -30.00
CA PRO A 249 -8.96 11.39 -30.78
C PRO A 249 -9.50 10.57 -31.96
#